data_7324a542452cc2f98690c62d3e6a97e1
#
_entry.id   7324a542452cc2f98690c62d3e6a97e1
#
_cell.length_a   1.000
_cell.length_b   1.000
_cell.length_c   1.000
_cell.angle_alpha   90.00
_cell.angle_beta   90.00
_cell.angle_gamma   90.00
#
_symmetry.space_group_name_H-M   'P 1'
#
loop_
_entity.id
_entity.type
_entity.pdbx_description
1 polymer ?
#
loop_
_entity_poly.entity_id
_entity_poly.type
_entity_poly.pdbx_seq_one_letter_code
_entity_poly.pdbx_strand_id
1 'polypeptide(L)'
;AFNIFIAFLMIGYGIFLLINTYLKEDINKGKIFYLNVFLAIFIGFLLSDFYITGSYPPDGPFIPSLGALIIFGFFACTFLLFPGISGSAFLLAVGIYPYIIGSISNLNIDVLLPFAIGMLIALIVMPRIINKAYEKYGKSILIFFGGLIFSAGLLDLAEIVNFLL
;
A
#
# COMPACT_ATOMS: atom_id res chain seq x y z
N ALA A 1 22.71 -0.63 -4.87
CA ALA A 1 22.79 0.85 -4.89
C ALA A 1 21.45 1.51 -5.14
N PHE A 2 20.66 1.10 -6.16
CA PHE A 2 19.39 1.73 -6.53
C PHE A 2 18.32 1.61 -5.43
N ASN A 3 18.16 0.43 -4.83
CA ASN A 3 17.18 0.20 -3.77
C ASN A 3 17.49 1.02 -2.50
N ILE A 4 18.76 1.15 -2.14
CA ILE A 4 19.19 2.00 -1.01
C ILE A 4 18.80 3.45 -1.25
N PHE A 5 19.00 3.95 -2.47
CA PHE A 5 18.62 5.32 -2.84
C PHE A 5 17.11 5.54 -2.72
N ILE A 6 16.29 4.57 -3.17
CA ILE A 6 14.83 4.63 -3.04
C ILE A 6 14.42 4.65 -1.57
N ALA A 7 14.97 3.76 -0.73
CA ALA A 7 14.67 3.71 0.70
C ALA A 7 14.97 5.06 1.39
N PHE A 8 16.11 5.67 1.10
CA PHE A 8 16.43 6.99 1.63
C PHE A 8 15.51 8.10 1.12
N LEU A 9 15.09 8.06 -0.15
CA LEU A 9 14.10 9.02 -0.68
C LEU A 9 12.75 8.86 0.03
N MET A 10 12.28 7.63 0.26
CA MET A 10 11.03 7.37 0.97
C MET A 10 11.09 7.87 2.42
N ILE A 11 12.17 7.58 3.13
CA ILE A 11 12.39 8.07 4.49
C ILE A 11 12.40 9.60 4.51
N GLY A 12 13.19 10.22 3.63
CA GLY A 12 13.29 11.68 3.53
C GLY A 12 11.95 12.36 3.21
N TYR A 13 11.20 11.80 2.26
CA TYR A 13 9.88 12.33 1.89
C TYR A 13 8.84 12.13 2.99
N GLY A 14 8.84 10.98 3.67
CA GLY A 14 8.00 10.73 4.82
C GLY A 14 8.25 11.74 5.95
N ILE A 15 9.51 11.97 6.30
CA ILE A 15 9.92 12.98 7.30
C ILE A 15 9.50 14.38 6.83
N PHE A 16 9.73 14.73 5.56
CA PHE A 16 9.34 16.02 5.00
C PHE A 16 7.83 16.28 5.13
N LEU A 17 6.99 15.29 4.79
CA LEU A 17 5.54 15.40 4.95
C LEU A 17 5.13 15.60 6.41
N LEU A 18 5.71 14.82 7.34
CA LEU A 18 5.42 14.91 8.76
C LEU A 18 5.80 16.31 9.32
N ILE A 19 7.00 16.78 9.00
CA ILE A 19 7.49 18.08 9.48
C ILE A 19 6.70 19.23 8.86
N ASN A 20 6.48 19.19 7.52
CA ASN A 20 5.76 20.24 6.82
C ASN A 20 4.32 20.37 7.31
N THR A 21 3.65 19.24 7.56
CA THR A 21 2.29 19.23 8.12
C THR A 21 2.27 19.73 9.57
N TYR A 22 3.30 19.36 10.37
CA TYR A 22 3.42 19.80 11.76
C TYR A 22 3.70 21.31 11.88
N LEU A 23 4.54 21.89 10.98
CA LEU A 23 4.96 23.30 11.08
C LEU A 23 3.96 24.26 10.46
N LYS A 24 3.31 23.91 9.35
CA LYS A 24 2.46 24.83 8.58
C LYS A 24 1.04 24.94 9.11
N GLU A 25 0.60 24.04 9.93
CA GLU A 25 -0.78 23.98 10.34
C GLU A 25 -0.92 24.06 11.86
N ASP A 26 -1.87 24.90 12.34
CA ASP A 26 -2.35 24.92 13.73
C ASP A 26 -3.07 23.60 14.05
N ILE A 27 -2.30 22.51 14.03
CA ILE A 27 -2.77 21.24 14.55
C ILE A 27 -2.76 21.41 16.07
N ASN A 28 -3.91 21.16 16.67
CA ASN A 28 -3.97 20.92 18.09
C ASN A 28 -2.89 19.86 18.41
N LYS A 29 -1.71 20.31 18.90
CA LYS A 29 -0.46 19.55 19.09
C LYS A 29 -0.62 18.46 20.14
N GLY A 30 -1.78 17.79 20.11
CA GLY A 30 -2.22 16.83 21.08
C GLY A 30 -2.05 15.40 20.63
N LYS A 31 -2.51 14.52 21.48
CA LYS A 31 -2.50 13.05 21.38
C LYS A 31 -2.89 12.50 19.99
N ILE A 32 -3.72 13.23 19.22
CA ILE A 32 -4.20 12.81 17.87
C ILE A 32 -3.06 12.75 16.84
N PHE A 33 -2.11 13.70 16.87
CA PHE A 33 -0.96 13.68 15.95
C PHE A 33 -0.09 12.43 16.19
N TYR A 34 0.32 12.23 17.44
CA TYR A 34 1.16 11.08 17.79
C TYR A 34 0.44 9.75 17.59
N LEU A 35 -0.88 9.72 17.84
CA LEU A 35 -1.70 8.53 17.59
C LEU A 35 -1.73 8.17 16.10
N ASN A 36 -1.91 9.14 15.19
CA ASN A 36 -1.91 8.91 13.77
C ASN A 36 -0.54 8.44 13.25
N VAL A 37 0.56 9.04 13.72
CA VAL A 37 1.92 8.61 13.36
C VAL A 37 2.17 7.19 13.86
N PHE A 38 1.84 6.91 15.11
CA PHE A 38 2.00 5.58 15.71
C PHE A 38 1.18 4.53 14.96
N LEU A 39 -0.08 4.83 14.65
CA LEU A 39 -0.98 3.94 13.93
C LEU A 39 -0.47 3.66 12.50
N ALA A 40 0.04 4.68 11.81
CA ALA A 40 0.61 4.53 10.48
C ALA A 40 1.86 3.65 10.48
N ILE A 41 2.79 3.87 11.42
CA ILE A 41 4.00 3.06 11.56
C ILE A 41 3.62 1.62 11.95
N PHE A 42 2.69 1.44 12.87
CA PHE A 42 2.22 0.13 13.31
C PHE A 42 1.57 -0.67 12.17
N ILE A 43 0.70 -0.02 11.36
CA ILE A 43 0.11 -0.64 10.17
C ILE A 43 1.19 -0.97 9.15
N GLY A 44 2.18 -0.10 8.93
CA GLY A 44 3.30 -0.37 8.04
C GLY A 44 4.07 -1.64 8.47
N PHE A 45 4.36 -1.79 9.74
CA PHE A 45 5.00 -3.00 10.28
C PHE A 45 4.11 -4.25 10.14
N LEU A 46 2.82 -4.17 10.45
CA LEU A 46 1.89 -5.29 10.27
C LEU A 46 1.81 -5.76 8.81
N LEU A 47 1.79 -4.80 7.88
CA LEU A 47 1.80 -5.12 6.45
C LEU A 47 3.10 -5.80 6.02
N SER A 48 4.24 -5.44 6.63
CA SER A 48 5.53 -6.09 6.40
C SER A 48 5.53 -7.57 6.81
N ASP A 49 5.00 -7.89 7.99
CA ASP A 49 4.89 -9.28 8.45
C ASP A 49 4.02 -10.13 7.52
N PHE A 50 2.98 -9.54 6.94
CA PHE A 50 2.14 -10.17 5.91
C PHE A 50 2.93 -10.48 4.63
N TYR A 51 3.92 -9.67 4.26
CA TYR A 51 4.80 -9.92 3.12
C TYR A 51 5.72 -11.14 3.34
N ILE A 52 6.25 -11.28 4.54
CA ILE A 52 7.24 -12.31 4.87
C ILE A 52 6.56 -13.67 5.08
N THR A 53 5.34 -13.67 5.63
CA THR A 53 4.59 -14.88 5.97
C THR A 53 3.59 -15.31 4.90
N GLY A 54 3.55 -14.65 3.73
CA GLY A 54 2.67 -14.97 2.61
C GLY A 54 2.77 -16.44 2.19
N SER A 55 2.22 -17.29 3.03
CA SER A 55 2.10 -18.73 2.79
C SER A 55 1.14 -18.94 1.65
N TYR A 56 1.60 -19.57 0.59
CA TYR A 56 0.71 -20.17 -0.41
C TYR A 56 -0.33 -21.02 0.31
N PRO A 57 -1.61 -20.92 -0.01
CA PRO A 57 -2.60 -21.83 0.54
C PRO A 57 -2.16 -23.26 0.24
N PRO A 58 -2.17 -24.17 1.23
CA PRO A 58 -1.63 -25.52 1.10
C PRO A 58 -2.39 -26.40 0.09
N ASP A 59 -3.54 -25.95 -0.40
CA ASP A 59 -4.49 -26.77 -1.18
C ASP A 59 -4.46 -26.50 -2.70
N GLY A 60 -3.34 -26.00 -3.25
CA GLY A 60 -3.18 -25.79 -4.71
C GLY A 60 -3.60 -24.42 -5.20
N PRO A 61 -3.53 -24.12 -6.52
CA PRO A 61 -3.80 -22.80 -7.04
C PRO A 61 -5.26 -22.42 -6.83
N PHE A 62 -5.48 -21.40 -6.00
CA PHE A 62 -6.80 -20.79 -5.82
C PHE A 62 -7.24 -20.18 -7.17
N ILE A 63 -8.28 -20.75 -7.78
CA ILE A 63 -8.90 -20.18 -9.00
C ILE A 63 -10.07 -19.29 -8.58
N PRO A 64 -9.89 -17.97 -8.57
CA PRO A 64 -10.94 -17.07 -8.15
C PRO A 64 -12.08 -17.02 -9.17
N SER A 65 -13.32 -16.87 -8.70
CA SER A 65 -14.47 -16.62 -9.56
C SER A 65 -14.37 -15.24 -10.25
N LEU A 66 -15.11 -15.04 -11.33
CA LEU A 66 -15.13 -13.76 -12.06
C LEU A 66 -15.44 -12.57 -11.12
N GLY A 67 -16.40 -12.74 -10.21
CA GLY A 67 -16.74 -11.70 -9.23
C GLY A 67 -15.60 -11.43 -8.25
N ALA A 68 -14.89 -12.47 -7.81
CA ALA A 68 -13.72 -12.33 -6.94
C ALA A 68 -12.58 -11.58 -7.66
N LEU A 69 -12.35 -11.84 -8.96
CA LEU A 69 -11.35 -11.13 -9.75
C LEU A 69 -11.63 -9.62 -9.82
N ILE A 70 -12.89 -9.22 -10.01
CA ILE A 70 -13.30 -7.81 -9.98
C ILE A 70 -13.00 -7.18 -8.61
N ILE A 71 -13.34 -7.88 -7.52
CA ILE A 71 -13.09 -7.42 -6.16
C ILE A 71 -11.60 -7.28 -5.90
N PHE A 72 -10.80 -8.27 -6.29
CA PHE A 72 -9.34 -8.22 -6.11
C PHE A 72 -8.69 -7.11 -6.94
N GLY A 73 -9.14 -6.90 -8.17
CA GLY A 73 -8.69 -5.78 -9.01
C GLY A 73 -9.04 -4.43 -8.38
N PHE A 74 -10.25 -4.29 -7.84
CA PHE A 74 -10.69 -3.09 -7.13
C PHE A 74 -9.79 -2.78 -5.92
N PHE A 75 -9.55 -3.75 -5.05
CA PHE A 75 -8.72 -3.54 -3.87
C PHE A 75 -7.25 -3.35 -4.23
N ALA A 76 -6.71 -4.11 -5.18
CA ALA A 76 -5.32 -3.94 -5.62
C ALA A 76 -5.06 -2.53 -6.13
N CYS A 77 -5.97 -1.98 -6.95
CA CYS A 77 -5.88 -0.61 -7.44
C CYS A 77 -6.13 0.41 -6.33
N THR A 78 -7.05 0.13 -5.40
CA THR A 78 -7.30 0.98 -4.24
C THR A 78 -6.02 1.13 -3.40
N PHE A 79 -5.35 0.03 -3.07
CA PHE A 79 -4.09 0.07 -2.31
C PHE A 79 -2.97 0.74 -3.09
N LEU A 80 -2.92 0.59 -4.42
CA LEU A 80 -1.95 1.30 -5.27
C LEU A 80 -2.13 2.83 -5.22
N LEU A 81 -3.36 3.31 -5.04
CA LEU A 81 -3.66 4.75 -4.92
C LEU A 81 -3.26 5.32 -3.55
N PHE A 82 -3.07 4.49 -2.55
CA PHE A 82 -2.58 4.93 -1.24
C PHE A 82 -1.05 4.93 -1.20
N PRO A 83 -0.41 6.10 -0.98
CA PRO A 83 1.04 6.18 -0.88
C PRO A 83 1.54 5.38 0.33
N GLY A 84 2.56 4.56 0.11
CA GLY A 84 3.14 3.68 1.13
C GLY A 84 2.50 2.29 1.23
N ILE A 85 1.49 1.98 0.41
CA ILE A 85 0.92 0.64 0.31
C ILE A 85 1.01 0.16 -1.14
N SER A 86 1.51 -1.06 -1.34
CA SER A 86 1.63 -1.65 -2.67
C SER A 86 0.41 -2.52 -3.00
N GLY A 87 -0.20 -2.30 -4.17
CA GLY A 87 -1.29 -3.15 -4.65
C GLY A 87 -0.86 -4.60 -4.89
N SER A 88 0.39 -4.81 -5.33
CA SER A 88 0.97 -6.16 -5.49
C SER A 88 1.14 -6.87 -4.14
N ALA A 89 1.44 -6.13 -3.08
CA ALA A 89 1.49 -6.64 -1.74
C ALA A 89 0.17 -7.22 -1.26
N PHE A 90 -0.90 -6.48 -1.52
CA PHE A 90 -2.24 -6.98 -1.23
C PHE A 90 -2.50 -8.30 -1.97
N LEU A 91 -2.18 -8.39 -3.28
CA LEU A 91 -2.36 -9.61 -4.06
C LEU A 91 -1.51 -10.78 -3.55
N LEU A 92 -0.29 -10.50 -3.06
CA LEU A 92 0.57 -11.49 -2.40
C LEU A 92 -0.05 -11.97 -1.09
N ALA A 93 -0.50 -11.05 -0.24
CA ALA A 93 -1.12 -11.37 1.05
C ALA A 93 -2.38 -12.25 0.90
N VAL A 94 -3.16 -12.02 -0.16
CA VAL A 94 -4.33 -12.85 -0.48
C VAL A 94 -3.95 -14.14 -1.24
N GLY A 95 -2.69 -14.28 -1.68
CA GLY A 95 -2.19 -15.49 -2.36
C GLY A 95 -2.53 -15.59 -3.85
N ILE A 96 -3.08 -14.54 -4.47
CA ILE A 96 -3.48 -14.57 -5.89
C ILE A 96 -2.46 -13.92 -6.84
N TYR A 97 -1.41 -13.31 -6.31
CA TYR A 97 -0.39 -12.63 -7.12
C TYR A 97 0.21 -13.51 -8.22
N PRO A 98 0.65 -14.78 -7.93
CA PRO A 98 1.21 -15.64 -8.97
C PRO A 98 0.21 -16.00 -10.05
N TYR A 99 -1.08 -16.14 -9.68
CA TYR A 99 -2.16 -16.42 -10.63
C TYR A 99 -2.36 -15.25 -11.61
N ILE A 100 -2.36 -14.01 -11.11
CA ILE A 100 -2.47 -12.82 -11.95
C ILE A 100 -1.26 -12.65 -12.84
N ILE A 101 -0.02 -12.80 -12.32
CA ILE A 101 1.21 -12.70 -13.11
C ILE A 101 1.27 -13.80 -14.18
N GLY A 102 0.90 -15.03 -13.84
CA GLY A 102 0.80 -16.13 -14.81
C GLY A 102 -0.24 -15.83 -15.89
N SER A 103 -1.37 -15.23 -15.53
CA SER A 103 -2.39 -14.82 -16.50
C SER A 103 -1.93 -13.70 -17.43
N ILE A 104 -1.09 -12.77 -16.95
CA ILE A 104 -0.45 -11.74 -17.78
C ILE A 104 0.52 -12.39 -18.76
N SER A 105 1.38 -13.30 -18.29
CA SER A 105 2.38 -13.97 -19.13
C SER A 105 1.74 -14.80 -20.24
N ASN A 106 0.58 -15.39 -19.98
CA ASN A 106 -0.16 -16.22 -20.94
C ASN A 106 -1.25 -15.46 -21.69
N LEU A 107 -1.38 -14.13 -21.48
CA LEU A 107 -2.42 -13.27 -22.06
C LEU A 107 -3.84 -13.85 -21.87
N ASN A 108 -4.12 -14.39 -20.67
CA ASN A 108 -5.41 -14.98 -20.36
C ASN A 108 -6.46 -13.87 -20.11
N ILE A 109 -7.17 -13.51 -21.18
CA ILE A 109 -8.14 -12.40 -21.19
C ILE A 109 -9.31 -12.67 -20.23
N ASP A 110 -9.73 -13.94 -20.07
CA ASP A 110 -10.84 -14.31 -19.19
C ASP A 110 -10.59 -13.97 -17.72
N VAL A 111 -9.31 -13.94 -17.33
CA VAL A 111 -8.88 -13.52 -15.99
C VAL A 111 -8.57 -12.03 -15.92
N LEU A 112 -7.85 -11.53 -16.94
CA LEU A 112 -7.37 -10.15 -16.94
C LEU A 112 -8.48 -9.13 -17.13
N LEU A 113 -9.51 -9.46 -17.93
CA LEU A 113 -10.62 -8.54 -18.20
C LEU A 113 -11.43 -8.20 -16.93
N PRO A 114 -11.96 -9.18 -16.16
CA PRO A 114 -12.68 -8.87 -14.94
C PRO A 114 -11.79 -8.19 -13.89
N PHE A 115 -10.51 -8.57 -13.79
CA PHE A 115 -9.55 -7.92 -12.92
C PHE A 115 -9.35 -6.44 -13.30
N ALA A 116 -9.16 -6.15 -14.59
CA ALA A 116 -9.03 -4.79 -15.12
C ALA A 116 -10.31 -3.96 -14.92
N ILE A 117 -11.49 -4.55 -15.05
CA ILE A 117 -12.77 -3.87 -14.73
C ILE A 117 -12.79 -3.43 -13.28
N GLY A 118 -12.38 -4.30 -12.35
CA GLY A 118 -12.26 -3.95 -10.94
C GLY A 118 -11.31 -2.76 -10.70
N MET A 119 -10.13 -2.78 -11.35
CA MET A 119 -9.18 -1.67 -11.30
C MET A 119 -9.77 -0.37 -11.84
N LEU A 120 -10.47 -0.41 -12.97
CA LEU A 120 -11.10 0.78 -13.55
C LEU A 120 -12.18 1.37 -12.64
N ILE A 121 -13.00 0.53 -12.00
CA ILE A 121 -13.98 0.97 -11.02
C ILE A 121 -13.29 1.69 -9.86
N ALA A 122 -12.19 1.14 -9.34
CA ALA A 122 -11.41 1.77 -8.29
C ALA A 122 -10.85 3.13 -8.73
N LEU A 123 -10.29 3.22 -9.94
CA LEU A 123 -9.74 4.48 -10.49
C LEU A 123 -10.80 5.58 -10.61
N ILE A 124 -12.06 5.23 -10.85
CA ILE A 124 -13.16 6.21 -10.96
C ILE A 124 -13.70 6.59 -9.58
N VAL A 125 -13.85 5.62 -8.70
CA VAL A 125 -14.55 5.79 -7.41
C VAL A 125 -13.61 6.33 -6.34
N MET A 126 -12.39 5.75 -6.23
CA MET A 126 -11.48 6.04 -5.12
C MET A 126 -10.95 7.48 -5.08
N PRO A 127 -10.57 8.13 -6.19
CA PRO A 127 -10.14 9.53 -6.14
C PRO A 127 -11.22 10.46 -5.58
N ARG A 128 -12.49 10.19 -5.85
CA ARG A 128 -13.60 10.98 -5.29
C ARG A 128 -13.74 10.79 -3.78
N ILE A 129 -13.57 9.54 -3.30
CA ILE A 129 -13.62 9.22 -1.86
C ILE A 129 -12.42 9.85 -1.16
N ILE A 130 -11.22 9.70 -1.74
CA ILE A 130 -9.98 10.25 -1.20
C ILE A 130 -10.07 11.79 -1.11
N ASN A 131 -10.55 12.46 -2.16
CA ASN A 131 -10.71 13.92 -2.15
C ASN A 131 -11.69 14.40 -1.07
N LYS A 132 -12.85 13.73 -0.94
CA LYS A 132 -13.80 14.06 0.14
C LYS A 132 -13.22 13.83 1.53
N ALA A 133 -12.49 12.74 1.69
CA ALA A 133 -11.80 12.45 2.94
C ALA A 133 -10.70 13.49 3.23
N TYR A 134 -9.98 13.92 2.18
CA TYR A 134 -8.95 14.95 2.28
C TYR A 134 -9.52 16.33 2.66
N GLU A 135 -10.65 16.73 2.06
CA GLU A 135 -11.35 17.98 2.42
C GLU A 135 -11.76 18.00 3.90
N LYS A 136 -12.17 16.86 4.44
CA LYS A 136 -12.65 16.74 5.82
C LYS A 136 -11.52 16.49 6.83
N TYR A 137 -10.54 15.67 6.46
CA TYR A 137 -9.49 15.15 7.35
C TYR A 137 -8.07 15.36 6.81
N GLY A 138 -7.88 16.29 5.87
CA GLY A 138 -6.67 16.41 5.09
C GLY A 138 -5.37 16.38 5.89
N LYS A 139 -5.36 17.05 7.04
CA LYS A 139 -4.21 17.06 7.95
C LYS A 139 -3.87 15.68 8.50
N SER A 140 -4.87 14.98 9.01
CA SER A 140 -4.69 13.64 9.57
C SER A 140 -4.29 12.63 8.48
N ILE A 141 -4.82 12.78 7.27
CA ILE A 141 -4.48 11.94 6.12
C ILE A 141 -3.02 12.15 5.70
N LEU A 142 -2.55 13.39 5.62
CA LEU A 142 -1.15 13.69 5.30
C LEU A 142 -0.18 13.12 6.33
N ILE A 143 -0.50 13.24 7.62
CA ILE A 143 0.29 12.66 8.71
C ILE A 143 0.33 11.14 8.59
N PHE A 144 -0.83 10.53 8.35
CA PHE A 144 -0.95 9.09 8.20
C PHE A 144 -0.13 8.57 7.01
N PHE A 145 -0.23 9.20 5.85
CA PHE A 145 0.57 8.82 4.67
C PHE A 145 2.05 9.10 4.86
N GLY A 146 2.42 10.21 5.50
CA GLY A 146 3.81 10.49 5.84
C GLY A 146 4.41 9.39 6.72
N GLY A 147 3.66 8.91 7.71
CA GLY A 147 4.05 7.79 8.56
C GLY A 147 4.15 6.46 7.81
N LEU A 148 3.21 6.17 6.88
CA LEU A 148 3.27 4.97 6.06
C LEU A 148 4.47 4.96 5.11
N ILE A 149 4.74 6.06 4.41
CA ILE A 149 5.89 6.18 3.51
C ILE A 149 7.20 6.06 4.30
N PHE A 150 7.26 6.67 5.47
CA PHE A 150 8.43 6.59 6.36
C PHE A 150 8.67 5.15 6.83
N SER A 151 7.63 4.44 7.28
CA SER A 151 7.75 3.04 7.72
C SER A 151 8.14 2.11 6.59
N ALA A 152 7.57 2.28 5.38
CA ALA A 152 7.93 1.51 4.21
C ALA A 152 9.41 1.69 3.85
N GLY A 153 9.92 2.93 3.86
CA GLY A 153 11.33 3.21 3.62
C GLY A 153 12.27 2.61 4.67
N LEU A 154 11.85 2.57 5.95
CA LEU A 154 12.62 1.90 7.01
C LEU A 154 12.68 0.38 6.81
N LEU A 155 11.57 -0.23 6.39
CA LEU A 155 11.50 -1.66 6.13
C LEU A 155 12.36 -2.07 4.94
N ASP A 156 12.29 -1.31 3.84
CA ASP A 156 13.17 -1.50 2.68
C ASP A 156 14.65 -1.40 3.08
N LEU A 157 15.00 -0.44 3.92
CA LEU A 157 16.37 -0.28 4.40
C LEU A 157 16.80 -1.46 5.28
N ALA A 158 15.93 -1.92 6.19
CA ALA A 158 16.20 -3.06 7.06
C ALA A 158 16.40 -4.37 6.26
N GLU A 159 15.59 -4.61 5.24
CA GLU A 159 15.72 -5.76 4.35
C GLU A 159 17.06 -5.75 3.60
N ILE A 160 17.45 -4.57 3.08
CA ILE A 160 18.74 -4.41 2.39
C ILE A 160 19.91 -4.67 3.33
N VAL A 161 19.83 -4.18 4.56
CA VAL A 161 20.90 -4.40 5.57
C VAL A 161 20.99 -5.88 5.93
N ASN A 162 19.87 -6.55 6.14
CA ASN A 162 19.85 -7.99 6.43
C ASN A 162 20.36 -8.85 5.26
N PHE A 163 20.25 -8.36 4.03
CA PHE A 163 20.80 -9.06 2.86
C PHE A 163 22.31 -8.85 2.70
N LEU A 164 22.87 -7.77 3.26
CA LEU A 164 24.29 -7.41 3.18
C LEU A 164 25.16 -7.99 4.31
N LEU A 165 24.54 -8.43 5.42
CA LEU A 165 25.17 -9.07 6.57
C LEU A 165 25.13 -10.59 6.45
#